data_a88c61cdfdf49b71b0f9c8f209b0843b
#
_entry.id   a88c61cdfdf49b71b0f9c8f209b0843b
#
_cell.length_a   1.000
_cell.length_b   1.000
_cell.length_c   1.000
_cell.angle_alpha   90.00
_cell.angle_beta   90.00
_cell.angle_gamma   90.00
#
_symmetry.space_group_name_H-M   'P 1'
#
loop_
_entity.id
_entity.type
_entity.pdbx_description
1 polymer ?
#
loop_
_entity_poly.entity_id
_entity_poly.type
_entity_poly.pdbx_seq_one_letter_code
_entity_poly.pdbx_strand_id
1 'polypeptide(L)'
;LPLIDEEKPDVILLAGDVYDRSVPPAEAVELFDEMISEITGKRKIPFIVISGNHDSAERLSFASRILRGTGLFLCGDLYHTLAPVILKDDDGEVAFAPLPYAEPGKVREALSADVHTHEEAERVLSDFLLRQMGHAARKVAIAHEFVAGGSASDSERPLSIGGTDLISADIFAPYN
;
A
#
# COMPACT_ATOMS: atom_id res chain seq x y z
N LEU A 1 10.45 -19.21 -4.07
CA LEU A 1 10.36 -18.26 -2.94
C LEU A 1 11.09 -18.81 -1.68
N PRO A 2 12.38 -19.22 -1.79
CA PRO A 2 13.09 -19.87 -0.69
C PRO A 2 13.15 -19.04 0.60
N LEU A 3 13.33 -17.71 0.47
CA LEU A 3 13.39 -16.81 1.61
C LEU A 3 12.10 -16.84 2.47
N ILE A 4 10.93 -16.94 1.85
CA ILE A 4 9.65 -17.04 2.57
C ILE A 4 9.57 -18.34 3.38
N ASP A 5 10.11 -19.43 2.81
CA ASP A 5 10.11 -20.74 3.46
C ASP A 5 11.13 -20.80 4.62
N GLU A 6 12.19 -20.01 4.53
CA GLU A 6 13.21 -19.84 5.58
C GLU A 6 12.73 -18.94 6.71
N GLU A 7 12.25 -17.71 6.38
CA GLU A 7 11.86 -16.68 7.35
C GLU A 7 10.48 -16.90 7.96
N LYS A 8 9.58 -17.63 7.26
CA LYS A 8 8.20 -17.93 7.68
C LYS A 8 7.45 -16.71 8.20
N PRO A 9 7.32 -15.65 7.40
CA PRO A 9 6.63 -14.45 7.83
C PRO A 9 5.13 -14.70 8.05
N ASP A 10 4.54 -14.03 9.03
CA ASP A 10 3.10 -14.05 9.30
C ASP A 10 2.30 -13.24 8.30
N VAL A 11 2.92 -12.26 7.64
CA VAL A 11 2.35 -11.40 6.59
C VAL A 11 3.43 -10.95 5.63
N ILE A 12 3.07 -10.75 4.37
CA ILE A 12 3.95 -10.15 3.37
C ILE A 12 3.36 -8.81 2.95
N LEU A 13 4.21 -7.77 2.88
CA LEU A 13 3.85 -6.43 2.48
C LEU A 13 4.59 -6.08 1.17
N LEU A 14 3.85 -5.60 0.17
CA LEU A 14 4.42 -5.07 -1.08
C LEU A 14 4.03 -3.59 -1.20
N ALA A 15 5.02 -2.74 -0.99
CA ALA A 15 4.82 -1.31 -0.84
C ALA A 15 4.97 -0.56 -2.18
N GLY A 16 4.06 -0.81 -3.11
CA GLY A 16 3.97 -0.08 -4.37
C GLY A 16 4.88 -0.57 -5.49
N ASP A 17 4.72 0.03 -6.66
CA ASP A 17 5.45 -0.27 -7.91
C ASP A 17 5.52 -1.77 -8.22
N VAL A 18 4.34 -2.40 -8.16
CA VAL A 18 4.16 -3.81 -8.55
C VAL A 18 4.60 -4.01 -10.00
N TYR A 19 4.36 -3.00 -10.82
CA TYR A 19 4.74 -2.95 -12.22
C TYR A 19 5.50 -1.66 -12.53
N ASP A 20 6.44 -1.74 -13.49
CA ASP A 20 7.20 -0.59 -13.99
C ASP A 20 6.32 0.44 -14.75
N ARG A 21 5.10 0.06 -15.11
CA ARG A 21 4.17 0.91 -15.88
C ARG A 21 2.72 0.50 -15.65
N SER A 22 1.81 1.46 -15.83
CA SER A 22 0.36 1.28 -15.62
C SER A 22 -0.31 0.27 -16.57
N VAL A 23 0.34 -0.08 -17.68
CA VAL A 23 -0.04 -1.16 -18.60
C VAL A 23 1.14 -2.11 -18.70
N PRO A 24 1.24 -3.10 -17.80
CA PRO A 24 2.35 -4.04 -17.78
C PRO A 24 2.30 -5.02 -18.95
N PRO A 25 3.43 -5.59 -19.36
CA PRO A 25 3.45 -6.70 -20.30
C PRO A 25 2.84 -7.96 -19.68
N ALA A 26 2.36 -8.88 -20.52
CA ALA A 26 1.69 -10.10 -20.05
C ALA A 26 2.56 -10.95 -19.12
N GLU A 27 3.85 -11.05 -19.42
CA GLU A 27 4.81 -11.82 -18.63
C GLU A 27 4.95 -11.29 -17.20
N ALA A 28 4.86 -9.97 -17.00
CA ALA A 28 4.90 -9.37 -15.66
C ALA A 28 3.59 -9.68 -14.89
N VAL A 29 2.46 -9.71 -15.58
CA VAL A 29 1.17 -10.09 -14.96
C VAL A 29 1.18 -11.56 -14.57
N GLU A 30 1.69 -12.45 -15.42
CA GLU A 30 1.84 -13.88 -15.13
C GLU A 30 2.75 -14.12 -13.92
N LEU A 31 3.89 -13.41 -13.84
CA LEU A 31 4.80 -13.51 -12.70
C LEU A 31 4.14 -13.07 -11.38
N PHE A 32 3.35 -11.99 -11.41
CA PHE A 32 2.63 -11.53 -10.22
C PHE A 32 1.53 -12.52 -9.81
N ASP A 33 0.81 -13.10 -10.77
CA ASP A 33 -0.18 -14.16 -10.53
C ASP A 33 0.46 -15.41 -9.89
N GLU A 34 1.61 -15.86 -10.41
CA GLU A 34 2.39 -16.94 -9.82
C GLU A 34 2.80 -16.62 -8.37
N MET A 35 3.28 -15.40 -8.11
CA MET A 35 3.67 -14.95 -6.77
C MET A 35 2.48 -14.96 -5.80
N ILE A 36 1.32 -14.43 -6.21
CA ILE A 36 0.08 -14.48 -5.42
C ILE A 36 -0.31 -15.94 -5.13
N SER A 37 -0.29 -16.78 -6.15
CA SER A 37 -0.65 -18.20 -6.04
C SER A 37 0.25 -18.94 -5.06
N GLU A 38 1.55 -18.66 -5.07
CA GLU A 38 2.53 -19.26 -4.16
C GLU A 38 2.38 -18.75 -2.71
N ILE A 39 2.17 -17.45 -2.52
CA ILE A 39 2.09 -16.83 -1.20
C ILE A 39 0.74 -17.12 -0.56
N THR A 40 -0.32 -16.61 -1.17
CA THR A 40 -1.67 -16.67 -0.58
C THR A 40 -2.35 -18.00 -0.87
N GLY A 41 -2.19 -18.54 -2.07
CA GLY A 41 -2.81 -19.79 -2.49
C GLY A 41 -2.26 -21.02 -1.77
N LYS A 42 -0.95 -21.23 -1.81
CA LYS A 42 -0.31 -22.42 -1.27
C LYS A 42 0.11 -22.28 0.19
N ARG A 43 0.81 -21.18 0.53
CA ARG A 43 1.35 -20.97 1.88
C ARG A 43 0.35 -20.39 2.88
N LYS A 44 -0.77 -19.85 2.36
CA LYS A 44 -1.83 -19.23 3.18
C LYS A 44 -1.33 -18.02 3.99
N ILE A 45 -0.26 -17.37 3.53
CA ILE A 45 0.27 -16.17 4.16
C ILE A 45 -0.56 -14.97 3.67
N PRO A 46 -1.08 -14.13 4.55
CA PRO A 46 -1.71 -12.87 4.18
C PRO A 46 -0.75 -12.00 3.37
N PHE A 47 -1.24 -11.43 2.28
CA PHE A 47 -0.44 -10.61 1.38
C PHE A 47 -1.13 -9.26 1.17
N ILE A 48 -0.51 -8.17 1.63
CA ILE A 48 -1.01 -6.80 1.50
C ILE A 48 -0.17 -6.09 0.43
N VAL A 49 -0.84 -5.60 -0.59
CA VAL A 49 -0.23 -4.93 -1.73
C VAL A 49 -0.85 -3.56 -1.90
N ILE A 50 -0.05 -2.52 -1.94
CA ILE A 50 -0.50 -1.18 -2.32
C ILE A 50 -0.03 -0.83 -3.73
N SER A 51 -0.69 0.12 -4.40
CA SER A 51 -0.18 0.67 -5.66
C SER A 51 0.87 1.74 -5.41
N GLY A 52 1.90 1.75 -6.26
CA GLY A 52 2.86 2.85 -6.37
C GLY A 52 2.49 3.83 -7.48
N ASN A 53 3.40 4.77 -7.77
CA ASN A 53 3.18 5.83 -8.77
C ASN A 53 3.31 5.33 -10.22
N HIS A 54 3.89 4.16 -10.45
CA HIS A 54 3.96 3.51 -11.77
C HIS A 54 2.74 2.64 -12.07
N ASP A 55 2.04 2.18 -11.03
CA ASP A 55 0.89 1.30 -11.17
C ASP A 55 -0.37 2.01 -11.66
N SER A 56 -1.31 1.23 -12.22
CA SER A 56 -2.71 1.65 -12.28
C SER A 56 -3.44 1.14 -11.05
N ALA A 57 -3.79 2.03 -10.13
CA ALA A 57 -4.50 1.72 -8.90
C ALA A 57 -5.79 0.92 -9.16
N GLU A 58 -6.55 1.32 -10.20
CA GLU A 58 -7.81 0.69 -10.58
C GLU A 58 -7.61 -0.74 -11.12
N ARG A 59 -6.56 -0.95 -11.93
CA ARG A 59 -6.24 -2.28 -12.49
C ARG A 59 -5.70 -3.23 -11.43
N LEU A 60 -4.81 -2.72 -10.57
CA LEU A 60 -4.26 -3.51 -9.48
C LEU A 60 -5.36 -3.93 -8.49
N SER A 61 -6.36 -3.07 -8.28
CA SER A 61 -7.48 -3.35 -7.38
C SER A 61 -8.58 -4.24 -7.99
N PHE A 62 -8.35 -4.79 -9.19
CA PHE A 62 -9.33 -5.70 -9.82
C PHE A 62 -9.64 -6.89 -8.90
N ALA A 63 -10.91 -7.19 -8.73
CA ALA A 63 -11.43 -8.26 -7.88
C ALA A 63 -11.04 -8.16 -6.37
N SER A 64 -10.43 -7.06 -5.90
CA SER A 64 -9.93 -6.87 -4.53
C SER A 64 -10.95 -7.25 -3.44
N ARG A 65 -12.22 -6.90 -3.63
CA ARG A 65 -13.30 -7.21 -2.67
C ARG A 65 -13.54 -8.71 -2.49
N ILE A 66 -13.36 -9.50 -3.55
CA ILE A 66 -13.49 -10.97 -3.51
C ILE A 66 -12.22 -11.59 -2.93
N LEU A 67 -11.06 -11.11 -3.38
CA LEU A 67 -9.75 -11.65 -3.01
C LEU A 67 -9.41 -11.41 -1.53
N ARG A 68 -9.92 -10.34 -0.91
CA ARG A 68 -9.74 -10.06 0.52
C ARG A 68 -10.12 -11.26 1.40
N GLY A 69 -11.16 -12.01 1.03
CA GLY A 69 -11.59 -13.23 1.74
C GLY A 69 -10.59 -14.39 1.64
N THR A 70 -9.62 -14.34 0.75
CA THR A 70 -8.57 -15.35 0.59
C THR A 70 -7.26 -14.99 1.31
N GLY A 71 -7.19 -13.80 1.91
CA GLY A 71 -5.97 -13.27 2.52
C GLY A 71 -5.12 -12.41 1.57
N LEU A 72 -5.61 -12.13 0.35
CA LEU A 72 -4.99 -11.18 -0.58
C LEU A 72 -5.68 -9.82 -0.49
N PHE A 73 -4.93 -8.80 -0.13
CA PHE A 73 -5.42 -7.43 0.05
C PHE A 73 -4.76 -6.52 -0.99
N LEU A 74 -5.47 -6.25 -2.09
CA LEU A 74 -5.04 -5.33 -3.14
C LEU A 74 -5.62 -3.94 -2.84
N CYS A 75 -4.78 -3.00 -2.46
CA CYS A 75 -5.15 -1.69 -1.94
C CYS A 75 -4.57 -0.58 -2.83
N GLY A 76 -5.30 -0.16 -3.84
CA GLY A 76 -4.90 0.91 -4.76
C GLY A 76 -6.04 1.92 -4.98
N ASP A 77 -7.26 1.42 -5.19
CA ASP A 77 -8.43 2.25 -5.45
C ASP A 77 -8.98 2.87 -4.15
N LEU A 78 -8.89 4.19 -4.03
CA LEU A 78 -9.34 4.93 -2.85
C LEU A 78 -10.85 4.78 -2.59
N TYR A 79 -11.65 4.55 -3.63
CA TYR A 79 -13.11 4.44 -3.48
C TYR A 79 -13.57 3.10 -2.91
N HIS A 80 -12.79 2.03 -3.12
CA HIS A 80 -13.25 0.68 -2.81
C HIS A 80 -12.32 -0.10 -1.89
N THR A 81 -11.05 0.32 -1.77
CA THR A 81 -10.03 -0.45 -1.05
C THR A 81 -9.40 0.30 0.12
N LEU A 82 -9.74 1.58 0.33
CA LEU A 82 -9.19 2.41 1.41
C LEU A 82 -9.83 2.01 2.76
N ALA A 83 -9.28 0.98 3.36
CA ALA A 83 -9.67 0.49 4.67
C ALA A 83 -8.48 -0.24 5.32
N PRO A 84 -8.32 -0.19 6.66
CA PRO A 84 -7.28 -0.93 7.33
C PRO A 84 -7.45 -2.44 7.15
N VAL A 85 -6.33 -3.14 7.15
CA VAL A 85 -6.29 -4.59 7.22
C VAL A 85 -5.95 -4.97 8.66
N ILE A 86 -6.85 -5.69 9.31
CA ILE A 86 -6.65 -6.16 10.69
C ILE A 86 -6.31 -7.64 10.63
N LEU A 87 -5.11 -7.97 11.09
CA LEU A 87 -4.66 -9.35 11.31
C LEU A 87 -4.53 -9.61 12.81
N LYS A 88 -4.49 -10.87 13.19
CA LYS A 88 -4.42 -11.25 14.58
C LYS A 88 -3.39 -12.35 14.77
N ASP A 89 -2.55 -12.18 15.77
CA ASP A 89 -1.60 -13.17 16.27
C ASP A 89 -1.86 -13.49 17.75
N ASP A 90 -0.94 -14.21 18.39
CA ASP A 90 -1.06 -14.60 19.81
C ASP A 90 -1.03 -13.41 20.78
N ASP A 91 -0.42 -12.29 20.37
CA ASP A 91 -0.31 -11.04 21.14
C ASP A 91 -1.47 -10.06 20.88
N GLY A 92 -2.41 -10.41 19.99
CA GLY A 92 -3.60 -9.62 19.69
C GLY A 92 -3.65 -9.06 18.25
N GLU A 93 -4.31 -7.93 18.07
CA GLU A 93 -4.54 -7.33 16.76
C GLU A 93 -3.36 -6.47 16.31
N VAL A 94 -3.00 -6.62 15.03
CA VAL A 94 -2.13 -5.72 14.29
C VAL A 94 -2.95 -5.06 13.18
N ALA A 95 -2.99 -3.74 13.19
CA ALA A 95 -3.70 -2.96 12.20
C ALA A 95 -2.72 -2.41 11.16
N PHE A 96 -2.94 -2.73 9.89
CA PHE A 96 -2.15 -2.24 8.78
C PHE A 96 -2.93 -1.12 8.05
N ALA A 97 -2.30 0.04 7.85
CA ALA A 97 -2.80 1.13 7.02
C ALA A 97 -2.18 1.03 5.62
N PRO A 98 -2.90 0.52 4.62
CA PRO A 98 -2.44 0.58 3.25
C PRO A 98 -2.66 1.99 2.70
N LEU A 99 -1.57 2.73 2.51
CA LEU A 99 -1.52 4.10 1.99
C LEU A 99 -0.97 4.03 0.55
N PRO A 100 -1.81 3.79 -0.47
CA PRO A 100 -1.37 3.73 -1.85
C PRO A 100 -0.97 5.11 -2.34
N TYR A 101 0.01 5.20 -3.24
CA TYR A 101 0.32 6.45 -3.91
C TYR A 101 -0.94 7.05 -4.55
N ALA A 102 -1.23 8.29 -4.25
CA ALA A 102 -2.41 8.96 -4.76
C ALA A 102 -2.17 10.45 -5.06
N GLU A 103 -2.51 10.84 -6.29
CA GLU A 103 -2.53 12.24 -6.67
C GLU A 103 -3.48 13.05 -5.78
N PRO A 104 -3.13 14.27 -5.34
CA PRO A 104 -3.99 15.12 -4.51
C PRO A 104 -5.40 15.31 -5.08
N GLY A 105 -5.51 15.37 -6.41
CA GLY A 105 -6.80 15.47 -7.10
C GLY A 105 -7.74 14.29 -6.82
N LYS A 106 -7.19 13.06 -6.79
CA LYS A 106 -7.96 11.85 -6.48
C LYS A 106 -8.38 11.81 -5.01
N VAL A 107 -7.52 12.25 -4.11
CA VAL A 107 -7.84 12.30 -2.67
C VAL A 107 -8.94 13.34 -2.39
N ARG A 108 -8.87 14.53 -3.05
CA ARG A 108 -9.96 15.52 -2.98
C ARG A 108 -11.32 14.92 -3.36
N GLU A 109 -11.33 14.18 -4.46
CA GLU A 109 -12.57 13.59 -4.98
C GLU A 109 -13.07 12.47 -4.07
N ALA A 110 -12.20 11.53 -3.69
CA ALA A 110 -12.58 10.34 -2.92
C ALA A 110 -13.02 10.67 -1.48
N LEU A 111 -12.35 11.61 -0.82
CA LEU A 111 -12.58 11.95 0.59
C LEU A 111 -13.25 13.29 0.82
N SER A 112 -13.58 14.04 -0.25
CA SER A 112 -14.15 15.40 -0.17
C SER A 112 -13.27 16.33 0.70
N ALA A 113 -11.96 16.19 0.60
CA ALA A 113 -10.97 16.92 1.38
C ALA A 113 -10.38 18.08 0.56
N ASP A 114 -10.03 19.18 1.21
CA ASP A 114 -9.36 20.32 0.57
C ASP A 114 -7.83 20.11 0.67
N VAL A 115 -7.26 19.41 -0.30
CA VAL A 115 -5.82 19.08 -0.36
C VAL A 115 -5.23 19.47 -1.70
N HIS A 116 -4.02 20.00 -1.71
CA HIS A 116 -3.35 20.53 -2.90
C HIS A 116 -1.95 19.95 -3.14
N THR A 117 -1.34 19.38 -2.11
CA THR A 117 -0.01 18.77 -2.15
C THR A 117 -0.06 17.28 -1.81
N HIS A 118 0.98 16.53 -2.18
CA HIS A 118 1.11 15.11 -1.80
C HIS A 118 1.16 14.95 -0.28
N GLU A 119 1.86 15.84 0.43
CA GLU A 119 1.90 15.81 1.89
C GLU A 119 0.52 15.98 2.53
N GLU A 120 -0.29 16.94 2.05
CA GLU A 120 -1.67 17.12 2.54
C GLU A 120 -2.54 15.90 2.23
N ALA A 121 -2.39 15.34 1.04
CA ALA A 121 -3.13 14.15 0.61
C ALA A 121 -2.79 12.94 1.47
N GLU A 122 -1.50 12.65 1.67
CA GLU A 122 -1.03 11.54 2.49
C GLU A 122 -1.45 11.69 3.95
N ARG A 123 -1.39 12.91 4.50
CA ARG A 123 -1.86 13.20 5.87
C ARG A 123 -3.35 12.90 6.02
N VAL A 124 -4.16 13.28 5.05
CA VAL A 124 -5.61 13.01 5.06
C VAL A 124 -5.91 11.51 4.93
N LEU A 125 -5.19 10.79 4.08
CA LEU A 125 -5.31 9.33 3.96
C LEU A 125 -4.92 8.62 5.26
N SER A 126 -3.78 9.00 5.84
CA SER A 126 -3.30 8.48 7.12
C SER A 126 -4.32 8.70 8.24
N ASP A 127 -4.80 9.93 8.40
CA ASP A 127 -5.80 10.29 9.40
C ASP A 127 -7.12 9.52 9.22
N PHE A 128 -7.52 9.32 7.96
CA PHE A 128 -8.73 8.56 7.63
C PHE A 128 -8.61 7.10 8.06
N LEU A 129 -7.48 6.45 7.79
CA LEU A 129 -7.22 5.07 8.18
C LEU A 129 -7.02 4.92 9.69
N LEU A 130 -6.28 5.82 10.33
CA LEU A 130 -6.06 5.82 11.79
C LEU A 130 -7.37 5.84 12.56
N ARG A 131 -8.36 6.65 12.13
CA ARG A 131 -9.70 6.68 12.74
C ARG A 131 -10.42 5.34 12.67
N GLN A 132 -10.16 4.54 11.64
CA GLN A 132 -10.77 3.23 11.43
C GLN A 132 -10.03 2.09 12.16
N MET A 133 -8.75 2.29 12.50
CA MET A 133 -7.94 1.30 13.23
C MET A 133 -8.35 1.13 14.70
N GLY A 134 -9.17 2.03 15.21
CA GLY A 134 -9.70 1.94 16.58
C GLY A 134 -8.60 1.92 17.63
N HIS A 135 -8.71 0.98 18.56
CA HIS A 135 -7.79 0.82 19.70
C HIS A 135 -6.70 -0.24 19.46
N ALA A 136 -6.43 -0.63 18.22
CA ALA A 136 -5.31 -1.53 17.94
C ALA A 136 -4.02 -0.98 18.54
N ALA A 137 -3.35 -1.79 19.37
CA ALA A 137 -2.13 -1.37 20.06
C ALA A 137 -0.92 -1.33 19.11
N ARG A 138 -0.97 -2.15 18.06
CA ARG A 138 0.10 -2.23 17.05
C ARG A 138 -0.46 -1.75 15.71
N LYS A 139 0.19 -0.73 15.13
CA LYS A 139 -0.21 -0.10 13.89
C LYS A 139 0.96 -0.01 12.93
N VAL A 140 0.78 -0.47 11.71
CA VAL A 140 1.81 -0.48 10.66
C VAL A 140 1.31 0.34 9.48
N ALA A 141 2.05 1.35 9.05
CA ALA A 141 1.82 2.03 7.77
C ALA A 141 2.54 1.29 6.65
N ILE A 142 1.89 1.17 5.51
CA ILE A 142 2.49 0.72 4.26
C ILE A 142 2.27 1.86 3.27
N ALA A 143 3.35 2.53 2.86
CA ALA A 143 3.29 3.70 2.00
C ALA A 143 4.29 3.58 0.85
N HIS A 144 4.01 4.28 -0.25
CA HIS A 144 4.90 4.42 -1.40
C HIS A 144 5.02 5.90 -1.75
N GLU A 145 5.96 6.58 -1.09
CA GLU A 145 6.07 8.03 -1.10
C GLU A 145 7.53 8.50 -1.06
N PHE A 146 7.77 9.71 -1.54
CA PHE A 146 9.06 10.37 -1.40
C PHE A 146 9.15 11.04 -0.03
N VAL A 147 9.74 10.35 0.94
CA VAL A 147 9.85 10.86 2.32
C VAL A 147 11.08 11.74 2.49
N ALA A 148 10.91 12.94 3.03
CA ALA A 148 12.00 13.87 3.30
C ALA A 148 13.06 13.24 4.21
N GLY A 149 14.33 13.31 3.80
CA GLY A 149 15.45 12.67 4.50
C GLY A 149 15.70 11.21 4.11
N GLY A 150 14.90 10.63 3.23
CA GLY A 150 15.16 9.32 2.64
C GLY A 150 16.36 9.34 1.69
N SER A 151 16.94 8.17 1.43
CA SER A 151 17.98 8.00 0.41
C SER A 151 17.33 7.55 -0.90
N ALA A 152 17.61 8.25 -1.98
CA ALA A 152 17.14 7.84 -3.31
C ALA A 152 17.72 6.50 -3.74
N SER A 153 16.96 5.69 -4.46
CA SER A 153 17.41 4.46 -5.10
C SER A 153 17.61 4.65 -6.61
N ASP A 154 18.41 3.79 -7.23
CA ASP A 154 18.69 3.85 -8.68
C ASP A 154 17.44 3.58 -9.56
N SER A 155 16.39 3.00 -8.98
CA SER A 155 15.13 2.69 -9.65
C SER A 155 14.08 3.80 -9.58
N GLU A 156 14.32 4.83 -8.75
CA GLU A 156 13.40 5.94 -8.62
C GLU A 156 13.41 6.83 -9.87
N ARG A 157 12.23 7.28 -10.29
CA ARG A 157 12.14 8.36 -11.27
C ARG A 157 12.55 9.68 -10.62
N PRO A 158 13.23 10.57 -11.37
CA PRO A 158 13.53 11.90 -10.87
C PRO A 158 12.25 12.60 -10.40
N LEU A 159 12.31 13.16 -9.18
CA LEU A 159 11.25 14.02 -8.67
C LEU A 159 10.88 15.09 -9.69
N SER A 160 9.60 15.41 -9.79
CA SER A 160 9.15 16.51 -10.62
C SER A 160 9.85 17.81 -10.22
N ILE A 161 10.09 18.69 -11.19
CA ILE A 161 10.77 19.96 -10.96
C ILE A 161 9.91 20.82 -10.02
N GLY A 162 10.32 20.94 -8.74
CA GLY A 162 9.63 21.77 -7.76
C GLY A 162 9.52 21.18 -6.34
N GLY A 163 9.87 19.90 -6.12
CA GLY A 163 9.90 19.32 -4.77
C GLY A 163 8.54 19.23 -4.07
N THR A 164 7.44 19.30 -4.83
CA THR A 164 6.06 19.24 -4.30
C THR A 164 5.63 17.83 -3.90
N ASP A 165 6.41 16.83 -4.27
CA ASP A 165 6.10 15.41 -4.05
C ASP A 165 6.74 14.86 -2.77
N LEU A 166 7.58 15.65 -2.09
CA LEU A 166 8.18 15.26 -0.82
C LEU A 166 7.17 15.39 0.32
N ILE A 167 7.09 14.35 1.15
CA ILE A 167 6.26 14.34 2.36
C ILE A 167 7.12 14.28 3.63
N SER A 168 6.60 14.78 4.75
CA SER A 168 7.26 14.71 6.05
C SER A 168 7.10 13.32 6.67
N ALA A 169 8.19 12.80 7.27
CA ALA A 169 8.15 11.56 8.04
C ALA A 169 7.21 11.64 9.28
N ASP A 170 6.86 12.84 9.74
CA ASP A 170 5.94 13.05 10.86
C ASP A 170 4.57 12.41 10.66
N ILE A 171 4.14 12.25 9.39
CA ILE A 171 2.87 11.62 9.03
C ILE A 171 2.79 10.20 9.60
N PHE A 172 3.93 9.53 9.69
CA PHE A 172 4.02 8.14 10.14
C PHE A 172 4.26 8.00 11.65
N ALA A 173 4.45 9.11 12.40
CA ALA A 173 4.67 9.08 13.84
C ALA A 173 3.56 8.36 14.67
N PRO A 174 2.28 8.34 14.26
CA PRO A 174 1.24 7.60 14.97
C PRO A 174 1.28 6.08 14.80
N TYR A 175 2.12 5.56 13.91
CA TYR A 175 2.32 4.13 13.68
C TYR A 175 3.50 3.62 14.49
N ASN A 176 3.43 2.39 15.00
CA ASN A 176 4.43 1.80 15.90
C ASN A 176 4.59 0.30 15.68
#